data_03d7b945dc20a330e0e3306dbb9121d1
#
_entry.id   03d7b945dc20a330e0e3306dbb9121d1
#
_cell.length_a   1.000
_cell.length_b   1.000
_cell.length_c   1.000
_cell.angle_alpha   90.00
_cell.angle_beta   90.00
_cell.angle_gamma   90.00
#
_symmetry.space_group_name_H-M   'P 1'
#
loop_
_entity.id
_entity.type
_entity.pdbx_description
1 polymer ?
#
loop_
_entity_poly.entity_id
_entity_poly.type
_entity_poly.pdbx_seq_one_letter_code
_entity_poly.pdbx_strand_id
1 'polypeptide(L)'
;MPNSPSEHWEYTIHEWSNQPFTSILDALPSIKVLYDIGANAGGFTHVIKNRFPDVKAYCFEPMKSTCQYLKQFVPYAMVIEKGVYYGKTESRAVWRGSNMGAYFVEHIDAGEPRVFTDEIMELCELENLGIEKPDLIKMDIEGAEENVIEHSTAVKDCPYLIIEWHPDRNPYEFFEKYLNHEILVDLEGKQFLLKKK
;
A
#
# COMPACT_ATOMS: atom_id res chain seq x y z
N MET A 1 -14.99 -4.74 -11.54
CA MET A 1 -13.56 -4.82 -11.22
C MET A 1 -12.78 -4.63 -12.51
N PRO A 2 -11.68 -3.87 -12.50
CA PRO A 2 -10.84 -3.69 -13.69
C PRO A 2 -10.22 -5.02 -14.13
N ASN A 3 -10.10 -5.21 -15.44
CA ASN A 3 -9.61 -6.45 -16.04
C ASN A 3 -8.18 -6.30 -16.62
N SER A 4 -7.60 -5.11 -16.56
CA SER A 4 -6.25 -4.82 -17.05
C SER A 4 -5.56 -3.80 -16.14
N PRO A 5 -4.21 -3.72 -16.18
CA PRO A 5 -3.45 -2.72 -15.42
C PRO A 5 -3.84 -1.27 -15.74
N SER A 6 -4.15 -0.96 -17.00
CA SER A 6 -4.61 0.38 -17.40
C SER A 6 -5.99 0.72 -16.84
N GLU A 7 -6.93 -0.22 -16.88
CA GLU A 7 -8.25 -0.04 -16.27
C GLU A 7 -8.13 0.12 -14.73
N HIS A 8 -7.24 -0.64 -14.09
CA HIS A 8 -6.98 -0.50 -12.67
C HIS A 8 -6.39 0.87 -12.32
N TRP A 9 -5.46 1.36 -13.11
CA TRP A 9 -4.86 2.68 -12.93
C TRP A 9 -5.91 3.79 -13.06
N GLU A 10 -6.76 3.76 -14.10
CA GLU A 10 -7.85 4.69 -14.28
C GLU A 10 -8.88 4.60 -13.15
N TYR A 11 -9.23 3.40 -12.72
CA TYR A 11 -10.14 3.16 -11.61
C TYR A 11 -9.63 3.79 -10.32
N THR A 12 -8.37 3.53 -9.95
CA THR A 12 -7.77 4.08 -8.73
C THR A 12 -7.71 5.61 -8.76
N ILE A 13 -7.36 6.21 -9.91
CA ILE A 13 -7.40 7.67 -10.06
C ILE A 13 -8.80 8.20 -9.86
N HIS A 14 -9.81 7.57 -10.48
CA HIS A 14 -11.20 7.98 -10.33
C HIS A 14 -11.66 7.87 -8.88
N GLU A 15 -11.36 6.76 -8.21
CA GLU A 15 -11.70 6.52 -6.81
C GLU A 15 -11.12 7.61 -5.91
N TRP A 16 -9.80 7.83 -5.95
CA TRP A 16 -9.11 8.81 -5.12
C TRP A 16 -9.40 10.27 -5.49
N SER A 17 -9.99 10.53 -6.65
CA SER A 17 -10.43 11.86 -7.09
C SER A 17 -11.88 12.17 -6.71
N ASN A 18 -12.60 11.25 -6.08
CA ASN A 18 -14.00 11.39 -5.71
C ASN A 18 -14.26 11.08 -4.23
N GLN A 19 -15.44 11.48 -3.73
CA GLN A 19 -15.86 11.11 -2.38
C GLN A 19 -16.14 9.59 -2.29
N PRO A 20 -15.83 8.96 -1.15
CA PRO A 20 -15.37 9.58 0.11
C PRO A 20 -13.84 9.78 0.20
N PHE A 21 -13.04 9.28 -0.74
CA PHE A 21 -11.56 9.25 -0.66
C PHE A 21 -10.90 10.63 -0.68
N THR A 22 -11.50 11.61 -1.34
CA THR A 22 -11.01 12.99 -1.32
C THR A 22 -10.95 13.56 0.10
N SER A 23 -11.78 13.10 1.04
CA SER A 23 -11.72 13.53 2.44
C SER A 23 -10.40 13.18 3.11
N ILE A 24 -9.80 12.03 2.75
CA ILE A 24 -8.46 11.62 3.19
C ILE A 24 -7.41 12.59 2.65
N LEU A 25 -7.48 12.86 1.34
CA LEU A 25 -6.51 13.75 0.68
C LEU A 25 -6.60 15.19 1.19
N ASP A 26 -7.82 15.68 1.48
CA ASP A 26 -8.05 17.04 1.98
C ASP A 26 -7.55 17.25 3.40
N ALA A 27 -7.45 16.20 4.17
CA ALA A 27 -6.89 16.24 5.52
C ALA A 27 -5.34 16.15 5.56
N LEU A 28 -4.68 15.86 4.41
CA LEU A 28 -3.23 15.77 4.35
C LEU A 28 -2.59 17.17 4.28
N PRO A 29 -1.49 17.40 5.02
CA PRO A 29 -0.65 18.58 4.84
C PRO A 29 0.19 18.46 3.56
N SER A 30 1.14 19.38 3.37
CA SER A 30 2.15 19.23 2.30
C SER A 30 3.02 17.99 2.55
N ILE A 31 3.09 17.11 1.54
CA ILE A 31 3.86 15.86 1.57
C ILE A 31 5.07 16.01 0.64
N LYS A 32 6.27 15.67 1.13
CA LYS A 32 7.53 15.70 0.37
C LYS A 32 8.01 14.31 0.00
N VAL A 33 7.80 13.33 0.87
CA VAL A 33 8.23 11.94 0.66
C VAL A 33 7.05 11.00 0.88
N LEU A 34 6.69 10.27 -0.17
CA LEU A 34 5.66 9.23 -0.17
C LEU A 34 6.29 7.84 -0.25
N TYR A 35 5.82 6.92 0.61
CA TYR A 35 5.94 5.48 0.38
C TYR A 35 4.56 4.94 0.01
N ASP A 36 4.44 4.43 -1.22
CA ASP A 36 3.24 3.75 -1.72
C ASP A 36 3.50 2.24 -1.68
N ILE A 37 3.04 1.59 -0.60
CA ILE A 37 3.27 0.16 -0.35
C ILE A 37 2.05 -0.61 -0.85
N GLY A 38 2.28 -1.49 -1.84
CA GLY A 38 1.23 -2.06 -2.69
C GLY A 38 0.80 -1.06 -3.76
N ALA A 39 1.79 -0.51 -4.48
CA ALA A 39 1.54 0.57 -5.43
C ALA A 39 0.73 0.13 -6.67
N ASN A 40 0.68 -1.17 -6.95
CA ASN A 40 0.00 -1.72 -8.11
C ASN A 40 0.39 -0.96 -9.39
N ALA A 41 -0.58 -0.49 -10.19
CA ALA A 41 -0.32 0.29 -11.40
C ALA A 41 0.04 1.79 -11.15
N GLY A 42 0.07 2.25 -9.89
CA GLY A 42 0.52 3.59 -9.50
C GLY A 42 -0.54 4.68 -9.53
N GLY A 43 -1.83 4.32 -9.56
CA GLY A 43 -2.91 5.29 -9.60
C GLY A 43 -2.92 6.24 -8.40
N PHE A 44 -2.73 5.70 -7.18
CA PHE A 44 -2.61 6.53 -5.98
C PHE A 44 -1.40 7.48 -6.03
N THR A 45 -0.22 6.97 -6.38
CA THR A 45 1.00 7.78 -6.56
C THR A 45 0.76 8.91 -7.55
N HIS A 46 0.01 8.66 -8.65
CA HIS A 46 -0.33 9.70 -9.63
C HIS A 46 -1.20 10.80 -9.01
N VAL A 47 -2.22 10.44 -8.25
CA VAL A 47 -3.10 11.41 -7.57
C VAL A 47 -2.31 12.27 -6.58
N ILE A 48 -1.43 11.66 -5.77
CA ILE A 48 -0.56 12.38 -4.83
C ILE A 48 0.41 13.31 -5.56
N LYS A 49 0.98 12.87 -6.68
CA LYS A 49 1.90 13.72 -7.50
C LYS A 49 1.21 14.95 -8.08
N ASN A 50 -0.03 14.80 -8.52
CA ASN A 50 -0.83 15.92 -9.01
C ASN A 50 -1.15 16.94 -7.90
N ARG A 51 -1.40 16.44 -6.68
CA ARG A 51 -1.69 17.29 -5.53
C ARG A 51 -0.44 17.95 -4.93
N PHE A 52 0.66 17.23 -4.90
CA PHE A 52 1.96 17.65 -4.37
C PHE A 52 3.05 17.49 -5.44
N PRO A 53 3.21 18.44 -6.36
CA PRO A 53 4.09 18.28 -7.53
C PRO A 53 5.54 17.99 -7.22
N ASP A 54 6.03 18.42 -6.05
CA ASP A 54 7.41 18.21 -5.61
C ASP A 54 7.62 16.92 -4.81
N VAL A 55 6.56 16.09 -4.63
CA VAL A 55 6.67 14.84 -3.89
C VAL A 55 7.64 13.88 -4.56
N LYS A 56 8.52 13.29 -3.76
CA LYS A 56 9.37 12.17 -4.12
C LYS A 56 8.65 10.87 -3.70
N ALA A 57 8.30 10.05 -4.67
CA ALA A 57 7.55 8.82 -4.44
C ALA A 57 8.44 7.58 -4.57
N TYR A 58 8.34 6.69 -3.59
CA TYR A 58 8.89 5.34 -3.59
C TYR A 58 7.72 4.36 -3.63
N CYS A 59 7.61 3.61 -4.73
CA CYS A 59 6.53 2.67 -4.98
C CYS A 59 7.03 1.25 -4.76
N PHE A 60 6.43 0.53 -3.84
CA PHE A 60 6.74 -0.87 -3.53
C PHE A 60 5.67 -1.75 -4.16
N GLU A 61 6.08 -2.61 -5.07
CA GLU A 61 5.20 -3.55 -5.76
C GLU A 61 5.96 -4.87 -6.00
N PRO A 62 5.48 -6.00 -5.45
CA PRO A 62 6.20 -7.26 -5.57
C PRO A 62 6.08 -7.95 -6.92
N MET A 63 5.00 -7.68 -7.68
CA MET A 63 4.73 -8.36 -8.94
C MET A 63 5.49 -7.71 -10.09
N LYS A 64 6.49 -8.41 -10.67
CA LYS A 64 7.31 -7.89 -11.78
C LYS A 64 6.48 -7.52 -13.00
N SER A 65 5.44 -8.30 -13.28
CA SER A 65 4.49 -8.00 -14.35
C SER A 65 3.77 -6.65 -14.14
N THR A 66 3.35 -6.35 -12.90
CA THR A 66 2.71 -5.10 -12.53
C THR A 66 3.72 -3.94 -12.53
N CYS A 67 4.96 -4.17 -12.09
CA CYS A 67 6.00 -3.15 -12.08
C CYS A 67 6.32 -2.57 -13.46
N GLN A 68 6.12 -3.33 -14.54
CA GLN A 68 6.30 -2.83 -15.90
C GLN A 68 5.31 -1.70 -16.22
N TYR A 69 4.05 -1.85 -15.81
CA TYR A 69 3.02 -0.82 -15.96
C TYR A 69 3.25 0.34 -15.00
N LEU A 70 3.61 0.04 -13.75
CA LEU A 70 3.94 1.05 -12.75
C LEU A 70 5.04 2.00 -13.25
N LYS A 71 6.13 1.49 -13.81
CA LYS A 71 7.20 2.29 -14.42
C LYS A 71 6.75 3.11 -15.64
N GLN A 72 5.78 2.61 -16.38
CA GLN A 72 5.22 3.30 -17.53
C GLN A 72 4.29 4.44 -17.11
N PHE A 73 3.42 4.20 -16.13
CA PHE A 73 2.39 5.16 -15.73
C PHE A 73 2.90 6.24 -14.78
N VAL A 74 3.88 5.90 -13.92
CA VAL A 74 4.48 6.85 -12.98
C VAL A 74 6.01 6.90 -13.12
N PRO A 75 6.54 7.32 -14.29
CA PRO A 75 7.98 7.29 -14.59
C PRO A 75 8.83 8.21 -13.70
N TYR A 76 8.18 9.07 -12.93
CA TYR A 76 8.81 9.98 -11.96
C TYR A 76 8.98 9.35 -10.57
N ALA A 77 8.40 8.19 -10.31
CA ALA A 77 8.54 7.47 -9.05
C ALA A 77 9.72 6.50 -9.06
N MET A 78 10.28 6.25 -7.90
CA MET A 78 11.27 5.19 -7.72
C MET A 78 10.54 3.88 -7.44
N VAL A 79 10.55 2.96 -8.40
CA VAL A 79 9.91 1.65 -8.27
C VAL A 79 10.87 0.67 -7.61
N ILE A 80 10.43 0.08 -6.51
CA ILE A 80 11.11 -0.97 -5.76
C ILE A 80 10.29 -2.25 -5.98
N GLU A 81 10.83 -3.16 -6.81
CA GLU A 81 10.17 -4.41 -7.20
C GLU A 81 10.22 -5.44 -6.07
N LYS A 82 9.67 -5.06 -4.91
CA LYS A 82 9.62 -5.89 -3.70
C LYS A 82 8.34 -5.61 -2.93
N GLY A 83 7.82 -6.66 -2.29
CA GLY A 83 6.83 -6.51 -1.24
C GLY A 83 7.48 -6.07 0.07
N VAL A 84 6.73 -5.36 0.90
CA VAL A 84 7.19 -5.03 2.26
C VAL A 84 6.67 -6.10 3.22
N TYR A 85 7.60 -6.78 3.89
CA TYR A 85 7.29 -7.81 4.87
C TYR A 85 8.49 -8.05 5.80
N TYR A 86 8.26 -8.42 7.05
CA TYR A 86 9.29 -8.64 8.07
C TYR A 86 9.44 -10.11 8.40
N GLY A 87 10.70 -10.56 8.48
CA GLY A 87 11.06 -11.94 8.83
C GLY A 87 11.08 -12.92 7.65
N LYS A 88 10.90 -12.43 6.41
CA LYS A 88 11.03 -13.23 5.17
C LYS A 88 11.66 -12.41 4.07
N THR A 89 12.33 -13.08 3.13
CA THR A 89 12.97 -12.45 1.97
C THR A 89 12.26 -12.72 0.66
N GLU A 90 11.37 -13.71 0.64
CA GLU A 90 10.58 -14.08 -0.54
C GLU A 90 9.27 -14.76 -0.16
N SER A 91 8.29 -14.71 -1.03
CA SER A 91 7.03 -15.45 -0.95
C SER A 91 6.53 -15.80 -2.34
N ARG A 92 5.63 -16.78 -2.44
CA ARG A 92 4.95 -17.10 -3.69
C ARG A 92 3.70 -16.22 -3.84
N ALA A 93 3.52 -15.64 -5.02
CA ALA A 93 2.31 -14.90 -5.34
C ALA A 93 1.11 -15.85 -5.56
N VAL A 94 -0.04 -15.45 -5.05
CA VAL A 94 -1.31 -16.15 -5.23
C VAL A 94 -2.35 -15.17 -5.74
N TRP A 95 -3.04 -15.56 -6.81
CA TRP A 95 -4.16 -14.78 -7.34
C TRP A 95 -5.48 -15.26 -6.74
N ARG A 96 -6.32 -14.31 -6.38
CA ARG A 96 -7.66 -14.54 -5.86
C ARG A 96 -8.68 -14.15 -6.93
N GLY A 97 -9.18 -15.14 -7.68
CA GLY A 97 -10.20 -14.91 -8.72
C GLY A 97 -9.73 -14.01 -9.86
N SER A 98 -10.58 -13.07 -10.29
CA SER A 98 -10.31 -12.12 -11.37
C SER A 98 -9.62 -10.83 -10.91
N ASN A 99 -9.27 -10.70 -9.63
CA ASN A 99 -8.70 -9.48 -9.08
C ASN A 99 -7.22 -9.39 -9.39
N MET A 100 -6.75 -8.17 -9.70
CA MET A 100 -5.36 -7.86 -10.01
C MET A 100 -4.46 -7.72 -8.77
N GLY A 101 -4.97 -8.08 -7.59
CA GLY A 101 -4.20 -8.13 -6.35
C GLY A 101 -3.50 -9.48 -6.19
N ALA A 102 -2.22 -9.47 -5.86
CA ALA A 102 -1.50 -10.67 -5.46
C ALA A 102 -1.46 -10.74 -3.93
N TYR A 103 -1.85 -11.87 -3.38
CA TYR A 103 -1.92 -12.11 -1.94
C TYR A 103 -0.75 -12.97 -1.48
N PHE A 104 -0.34 -12.80 -0.23
CA PHE A 104 0.55 -13.76 0.43
C PHE A 104 -0.20 -15.07 0.70
N VAL A 105 0.46 -16.20 0.47
CA VAL A 105 -0.12 -17.55 0.70
C VAL A 105 -0.67 -17.72 2.11
N GLU A 106 -0.09 -17.05 3.07
CA GLU A 106 -0.38 -17.19 4.50
C GLU A 106 -1.65 -16.47 4.96
N HIS A 107 -2.14 -15.53 4.16
CA HIS A 107 -3.33 -14.71 4.47
C HIS A 107 -4.59 -15.17 3.74
N ILE A 108 -4.57 -16.34 3.11
CA ILE A 108 -5.71 -16.88 2.37
C ILE A 108 -6.40 -17.97 3.19
N ASP A 109 -7.67 -17.77 3.48
CA ASP A 109 -8.48 -18.75 4.18
C ASP A 109 -8.51 -20.13 3.51
N ALA A 110 -8.48 -21.18 4.35
CA ALA A 110 -8.55 -22.56 3.88
C ALA A 110 -9.95 -22.85 3.32
N GLY A 111 -10.14 -22.71 2.02
CA GLY A 111 -11.42 -22.99 1.34
C GLY A 111 -11.68 -22.12 0.14
N GLU A 112 -10.96 -21.03 -0.03
CA GLU A 112 -11.08 -20.22 -1.25
C GLU A 112 -10.27 -20.80 -2.42
N PRO A 113 -10.77 -20.68 -3.67
CA PRO A 113 -10.04 -21.14 -4.84
C PRO A 113 -8.75 -20.32 -5.00
N ARG A 114 -7.62 -21.01 -4.92
CA ARG A 114 -6.28 -20.43 -5.03
C ARG A 114 -5.72 -20.72 -6.41
N VAL A 115 -5.33 -19.70 -7.13
CA VAL A 115 -4.52 -19.83 -8.33
C VAL A 115 -3.09 -19.46 -7.97
N PHE A 116 -2.24 -20.45 -7.75
CA PHE A 116 -0.81 -20.22 -7.54
C PHE A 116 -0.19 -19.74 -8.85
N THR A 117 0.58 -18.67 -8.75
CA THR A 117 1.43 -18.25 -9.87
C THR A 117 2.82 -18.88 -9.70
N ASP A 118 3.57 -18.95 -10.79
CA ASP A 118 5.01 -19.32 -10.72
C ASP A 118 5.89 -18.13 -10.33
N GLU A 119 5.30 -16.96 -10.09
CA GLU A 119 6.02 -15.75 -9.76
C GLU A 119 6.39 -15.73 -8.28
N ILE A 120 7.70 -15.60 -8.01
CA ILE A 120 8.23 -15.42 -6.67
C ILE A 120 8.40 -13.93 -6.42
N MET A 121 7.74 -13.45 -5.38
CA MET A 121 7.86 -12.09 -4.89
C MET A 121 9.09 -11.97 -4.00
N GLU A 122 9.99 -11.05 -4.31
CA GLU A 122 11.02 -10.61 -3.39
C GLU A 122 10.41 -9.71 -2.31
N LEU A 123 10.91 -9.84 -1.08
CA LEU A 123 10.43 -9.08 0.07
C LEU A 123 11.55 -8.24 0.65
N CYS A 124 11.20 -7.12 1.28
CA CYS A 124 12.14 -6.25 1.97
C CYS A 124 11.56 -5.70 3.27
N GLU A 125 12.44 -5.30 4.16
CA GLU A 125 12.16 -4.50 5.34
C GLU A 125 12.52 -3.05 5.03
N LEU A 126 11.66 -2.11 5.38
CA LEU A 126 11.81 -0.69 5.01
C LEU A 126 13.11 -0.09 5.55
N GLU A 127 13.50 -0.48 6.76
CA GLU A 127 14.70 0.02 7.47
C GLU A 127 16.01 -0.33 6.76
N ASN A 128 16.01 -1.39 5.96
CA ASN A 128 17.20 -1.89 5.27
C ASN A 128 17.49 -1.21 3.93
N LEU A 129 16.62 -0.28 3.49
CA LEU A 129 16.70 0.30 2.14
C LEU A 129 17.58 1.53 2.04
N GLY A 130 17.88 2.22 3.16
CA GLY A 130 18.70 3.43 3.17
C GLY A 130 18.11 4.60 2.38
N ILE A 131 16.80 4.65 2.22
CA ILE A 131 16.06 5.72 1.53
C ILE A 131 15.57 6.78 2.51
N GLU A 132 15.12 7.94 1.99
CA GLU A 132 14.63 9.06 2.80
C GLU A 132 13.42 8.65 3.64
N LYS A 133 13.30 9.21 4.87
CA LYS A 133 12.13 8.95 5.72
C LYS A 133 10.85 9.49 5.09
N PRO A 134 9.74 8.74 5.15
CA PRO A 134 8.48 9.18 4.58
C PRO A 134 7.76 10.21 5.45
N ASP A 135 7.06 11.14 4.81
CA ASP A 135 6.04 12.00 5.45
C ASP A 135 4.68 11.32 5.42
N LEU A 136 4.46 10.48 4.41
CA LEU A 136 3.24 9.70 4.20
C LEU A 136 3.59 8.29 3.76
N ILE A 137 2.98 7.30 4.40
CA ILE A 137 2.93 5.91 3.93
C ILE A 137 1.49 5.59 3.57
N LYS A 138 1.22 5.17 2.33
CA LYS A 138 0.01 4.43 1.96
C LYS A 138 0.35 2.94 2.02
N MET A 139 -0.51 2.15 2.64
CA MET A 139 -0.37 0.71 2.77
C MET A 139 -1.67 0.03 2.37
N ASP A 140 -1.57 -0.82 1.36
CA ASP A 140 -2.64 -1.64 0.80
C ASP A 140 -1.95 -2.88 0.22
N ILE A 141 -1.80 -3.89 1.05
CA ILE A 141 -0.93 -5.05 0.83
C ILE A 141 -1.64 -6.38 1.11
N GLU A 142 -2.97 -6.33 0.99
CA GLU A 142 -3.80 -7.51 0.87
C GLU A 142 -3.61 -8.54 2.02
N GLY A 143 -3.57 -8.02 3.26
CA GLY A 143 -3.53 -8.81 4.49
C GLY A 143 -2.16 -8.86 5.21
N ALA A 144 -1.11 -8.26 4.65
CA ALA A 144 0.20 -8.19 5.32
C ALA A 144 0.35 -6.98 6.27
N GLU A 145 -0.68 -6.16 6.42
CA GLU A 145 -0.67 -4.90 7.20
C GLU A 145 -0.23 -5.13 8.65
N GLU A 146 -0.77 -6.18 9.30
CA GLU A 146 -0.41 -6.51 10.68
C GLU A 146 1.09 -6.74 10.85
N ASN A 147 1.69 -7.56 9.97
CA ASN A 147 3.11 -7.85 10.05
C ASN A 147 3.95 -6.58 9.91
N VAL A 148 3.62 -5.73 8.93
CA VAL A 148 4.37 -4.51 8.67
C VAL A 148 4.21 -3.49 9.80
N ILE A 149 3.01 -3.28 10.32
CA ILE A 149 2.77 -2.35 11.44
C ILE A 149 3.45 -2.85 12.72
N GLU A 150 3.39 -4.16 13.00
CA GLU A 150 3.96 -4.71 14.22
C GLU A 150 5.49 -4.57 14.26
N HIS A 151 6.18 -4.69 13.12
CA HIS A 151 7.63 -4.78 13.08
C HIS A 151 8.33 -3.51 12.57
N SER A 152 7.69 -2.71 11.70
CA SER A 152 8.32 -1.53 11.10
C SER A 152 8.41 -0.34 12.06
N THR A 153 9.61 0.14 12.29
CA THR A 153 9.85 1.43 12.95
C THR A 153 9.55 2.60 12.00
N ALA A 154 9.79 2.43 10.69
CA ALA A 154 9.49 3.44 9.69
C ALA A 154 7.99 3.77 9.65
N VAL A 155 7.11 2.75 9.74
CA VAL A 155 5.66 2.92 9.84
C VAL A 155 5.26 3.60 11.16
N LYS A 156 5.79 3.13 12.29
CA LYS A 156 5.49 3.70 13.61
C LYS A 156 5.94 5.16 13.75
N ASP A 157 6.98 5.54 13.03
CA ASP A 157 7.55 6.88 13.07
C ASP A 157 6.99 7.83 12.01
N CYS A 158 6.30 7.30 10.99
CA CYS A 158 5.75 8.11 9.91
C CYS A 158 4.68 9.08 10.42
N PRO A 159 4.73 10.38 10.04
CA PRO A 159 3.74 11.36 10.46
C PRO A 159 2.31 11.04 10.04
N TYR A 160 2.12 10.52 8.84
CA TYR A 160 0.81 10.20 8.29
C TYR A 160 0.79 8.81 7.68
N LEU A 161 -0.27 8.04 7.99
CA LEU A 161 -0.50 6.71 7.42
C LEU A 161 -1.87 6.69 6.75
N ILE A 162 -1.92 6.20 5.52
CA ILE A 162 -3.16 5.77 4.87
C ILE A 162 -3.11 4.24 4.82
N ILE A 163 -4.07 3.59 5.45
CA ILE A 163 -4.10 2.13 5.56
C ILE A 163 -5.42 1.61 5.01
N GLU A 164 -5.36 0.71 4.03
CA GLU A 164 -6.47 -0.17 3.70
C GLU A 164 -6.32 -1.45 4.54
N TRP A 165 -7.35 -1.74 5.36
CA TRP A 165 -7.29 -2.82 6.35
C TRP A 165 -7.96 -4.08 5.84
N HIS A 166 -7.20 -5.13 5.63
CA HIS A 166 -7.68 -6.42 5.13
C HIS A 166 -7.76 -7.53 6.19
N PRO A 167 -6.97 -7.50 7.30
CA PRO A 167 -7.03 -8.55 8.31
C PRO A 167 -8.40 -8.65 8.99
N ASP A 168 -8.77 -9.86 9.41
CA ASP A 168 -10.03 -10.12 10.15
C ASP A 168 -10.06 -9.53 11.57
N ARG A 169 -8.89 -9.10 12.07
CA ARG A 169 -8.77 -8.47 13.40
C ARG A 169 -9.34 -7.06 13.40
N ASN A 170 -9.90 -6.67 14.56
CA ASN A 170 -10.38 -5.32 14.79
C ASN A 170 -9.25 -4.27 14.61
N PRO A 171 -9.34 -3.37 13.61
CA PRO A 171 -8.29 -2.38 13.33
C PRO A 171 -8.05 -1.40 14.47
N TYR A 172 -9.09 -0.99 15.18
CA TYR A 172 -8.99 0.03 16.25
C TYR A 172 -8.15 -0.48 17.41
N GLU A 173 -8.41 -1.70 17.89
CA GLU A 173 -7.63 -2.34 18.95
C GLU A 173 -6.18 -2.58 18.50
N PHE A 174 -5.98 -2.92 17.22
CA PHE A 174 -4.66 -3.17 16.68
C PHE A 174 -3.87 -1.87 16.59
N PHE A 175 -4.46 -0.80 16.05
CA PHE A 175 -3.80 0.51 15.95
C PHE A 175 -3.47 1.08 17.32
N GLU A 176 -4.40 0.98 18.29
CA GLU A 176 -4.14 1.42 19.68
C GLU A 176 -2.95 0.69 20.32
N LYS A 177 -2.80 -0.60 20.02
CA LYS A 177 -1.71 -1.41 20.57
C LYS A 177 -0.35 -1.11 19.97
N TYR A 178 -0.28 -0.90 18.66
CA TYR A 178 0.99 -0.87 17.94
C TYR A 178 1.40 0.49 17.41
N LEU A 179 0.47 1.45 17.30
CA LEU A 179 0.70 2.78 16.74
C LEU A 179 0.44 3.88 17.80
N ASN A 180 1.29 4.91 17.79
CA ASN A 180 1.03 6.15 18.54
C ASN A 180 0.41 7.21 17.60
N HIS A 181 -0.75 6.87 17.03
CA HIS A 181 -1.45 7.70 16.06
C HIS A 181 -2.90 7.94 16.49
N GLU A 182 -3.46 9.03 16.00
CA GLU A 182 -4.91 9.30 16.07
C GLU A 182 -5.55 9.07 14.70
N ILE A 183 -6.77 8.57 14.66
CA ILE A 183 -7.53 8.39 13.43
C ILE A 183 -8.15 9.75 13.07
N LEU A 184 -7.78 10.30 11.92
CA LEU A 184 -8.36 11.55 11.39
C LEU A 184 -9.56 11.29 10.49
N VAL A 185 -9.48 10.24 9.66
CA VAL A 185 -10.56 9.82 8.76
C VAL A 185 -10.70 8.30 8.86
N ASP A 186 -11.93 7.84 8.88
CA ASP A 186 -12.31 6.44 8.89
C ASP A 186 -13.41 6.24 7.84
N LEU A 187 -13.14 5.43 6.84
CA LEU A 187 -14.07 5.04 5.82
C LEU A 187 -14.57 3.60 6.09
N GLU A 188 -15.62 3.51 6.90
CA GLU A 188 -16.36 2.28 7.20
C GLU A 188 -15.51 1.14 7.79
N GLY A 189 -14.46 1.48 8.57
CA GLY A 189 -13.57 0.50 9.19
C GLY A 189 -12.65 -0.23 8.22
N LYS A 190 -12.53 0.26 6.98
CA LYS A 190 -11.69 -0.35 5.93
C LYS A 190 -10.53 0.51 5.50
N GLN A 191 -10.76 1.80 5.32
CA GLN A 191 -9.68 2.73 4.98
C GLN A 191 -9.57 3.83 6.01
N PHE A 192 -8.35 4.09 6.42
CA PHE A 192 -8.03 5.01 7.50
C PHE A 192 -6.97 6.02 7.08
N LEU A 193 -7.14 7.27 7.51
CA LEU A 193 -6.06 8.23 7.63
C LEU A 193 -5.70 8.38 9.10
N LEU A 194 -4.45 8.09 9.44
CA LEU A 194 -3.92 8.25 10.79
C LEU A 194 -2.83 9.32 10.81
N LYS A 195 -2.75 10.05 11.93
CA LYS A 195 -1.72 11.06 12.18
C LYS A 195 -1.00 10.74 13.48
N LYS A 196 0.32 10.81 13.47
CA LYS A 196 1.15 10.62 14.67
C LYS A 196 0.84 11.68 15.72
N LYS A 197 0.66 11.24 16.98
CA LYS A 197 0.41 12.12 18.14
C LYS A 197 1.65 12.88 18.57
#